data_0e343d476c1596416b4c57901bc00636
#
_entry.id   0e343d476c1596416b4c57901bc00636
#
_cell.length_a   1.000
_cell.length_b   1.000
_cell.length_c   1.000
_cell.angle_alpha   90.00
_cell.angle_beta   90.00
_cell.angle_gamma   90.00
#
_symmetry.space_group_name_H-M   'P 1'
#
loop_
_entity.id
_entity.type
_entity.pdbx_description
1 polymer ?
#
loop_
_entity_poly.entity_id
_entity_poly.type
_entity_poly.pdbx_seq_one_letter_code
_entity_poly.pdbx_strand_id
1 'polypeptide(L)'
;NAMGMRITEEQRAQIKKAADGGLPILTTSATNPANEIISLDSIQADTLRSYLGNGGRRNYRSMLNYVRKHIDGKLISVDEPEAVTERSNDMIYHADPKKPDDEELGFNTIAGYNAFLQENGLLQEGAPRIIITGMMGEPADLIRKLEETGNVVYPVRSMKGFIGRHQIDSVSPSAVINMAHGRMGDYIVDYLTQQNIPLFTPL
;
A
#
# COMPACT_ATOMS: atom_id res chain seq x y z
N ASN A 1 3.36 -2.40 -15.66
CA ASN A 1 3.81 -1.02 -15.74
C ASN A 1 5.00 -0.82 -14.81
N ALA A 2 6.11 -0.32 -15.35
CA ALA A 2 7.23 0.12 -14.54
C ALA A 2 7.50 1.57 -14.91
N MET A 3 7.34 2.48 -13.95
CA MET A 3 7.78 3.86 -14.12
C MET A 3 9.26 3.85 -14.50
N GLY A 4 9.60 4.46 -15.64
CA GLY A 4 10.96 4.52 -16.15
C GLY A 4 11.44 3.31 -16.99
N MET A 5 10.63 2.30 -17.20
CA MET A 5 11.00 1.22 -18.13
C MET A 5 11.03 1.77 -19.56
N ARG A 6 12.20 1.72 -20.16
CA ARG A 6 12.37 2.05 -21.58
C ARG A 6 12.25 0.78 -22.39
N ILE A 7 11.28 0.75 -23.30
CA ILE A 7 11.10 -0.35 -24.26
C ILE A 7 11.71 0.07 -25.59
N THR A 8 12.60 -0.73 -26.15
CA THR A 8 13.19 -0.48 -27.48
C THR A 8 12.15 -0.71 -28.57
N GLU A 9 12.38 -0.21 -29.77
CA GLU A 9 11.51 -0.46 -30.92
C GLU A 9 11.38 -1.95 -31.26
N GLU A 10 12.47 -2.70 -31.14
CA GLU A 10 12.48 -4.14 -31.35
C GLU A 10 11.61 -4.87 -30.30
N GLN A 11 11.76 -4.53 -29.01
CA GLN A 11 10.93 -5.11 -27.95
C GLN A 11 9.45 -4.76 -28.15
N ARG A 12 9.14 -3.53 -28.55
CA ARG A 12 7.77 -3.12 -28.89
C ARG A 12 7.19 -3.94 -30.02
N ALA A 13 7.96 -4.15 -31.09
CA ALA A 13 7.54 -4.96 -32.24
C ALA A 13 7.27 -6.42 -31.81
N GLN A 14 8.09 -6.99 -30.93
CA GLN A 14 7.89 -8.34 -30.40
C GLN A 14 6.62 -8.43 -29.56
N ILE A 15 6.37 -7.45 -28.67
CA ILE A 15 5.15 -7.39 -27.85
C ILE A 15 3.91 -7.28 -28.76
N LYS A 16 3.96 -6.39 -29.77
CA LYS A 16 2.86 -6.24 -30.72
C LYS A 16 2.61 -7.52 -31.51
N LYS A 17 3.64 -8.17 -31.98
CA LYS A 17 3.52 -9.48 -32.65
C LYS A 17 2.88 -10.54 -31.76
N ALA A 18 3.21 -10.55 -30.46
CA ALA A 18 2.59 -11.46 -29.49
C ALA A 18 1.11 -11.13 -29.28
N ALA A 19 0.75 -9.85 -29.20
CA ALA A 19 -0.63 -9.38 -29.13
C ALA A 19 -1.44 -9.79 -30.36
N ASP A 20 -0.88 -9.57 -31.55
CA ASP A 20 -1.48 -9.97 -32.84
C ASP A 20 -1.61 -11.50 -32.96
N GLY A 21 -0.75 -12.26 -32.28
CA GLY A 21 -0.80 -13.71 -32.12
C GLY A 21 -1.79 -14.22 -31.08
N GLY A 22 -2.58 -13.33 -30.45
CA GLY A 22 -3.62 -13.69 -29.50
C GLY A 22 -3.18 -13.71 -28.03
N LEU A 23 -1.96 -13.24 -27.70
CA LEU A 23 -1.57 -13.09 -26.30
C LEU A 23 -2.34 -11.92 -25.66
N PRO A 24 -3.05 -12.13 -24.55
CA PRO A 24 -3.74 -11.07 -23.85
C PRO A 24 -2.76 -10.05 -23.26
N ILE A 25 -2.80 -8.82 -23.74
CA ILE A 25 -1.91 -7.73 -23.30
C ILE A 25 -2.75 -6.52 -22.94
N LEU A 26 -2.46 -5.95 -21.77
CA LEU A 26 -3.01 -4.70 -21.31
C LEU A 26 -1.88 -3.77 -20.83
N THR A 27 -1.66 -2.69 -21.55
CA THR A 27 -0.83 -1.59 -21.03
C THR A 27 -1.65 -0.78 -20.01
N THR A 28 -1.20 -0.79 -18.76
CA THR A 28 -1.89 -0.09 -17.66
C THR A 28 -1.54 1.39 -17.62
N SER A 29 -0.32 1.75 -18.04
CA SER A 29 0.16 3.12 -18.13
C SER A 29 1.34 3.18 -19.10
N ALA A 30 1.37 4.15 -19.98
CA ALA A 30 2.48 4.41 -20.88
C ALA A 30 2.76 5.93 -20.94
N THR A 31 4.02 6.31 -20.68
CA THR A 31 4.47 7.71 -20.88
C THR A 31 4.66 8.04 -22.37
N ASN A 32 4.98 7.01 -23.18
CA ASN A 32 5.05 7.10 -24.63
C ASN A 32 3.83 6.40 -25.22
N PRO A 33 2.93 7.10 -25.95
CA PRO A 33 1.74 6.51 -26.55
C PRO A 33 2.04 5.32 -27.47
N ALA A 34 3.21 5.30 -28.13
CA ALA A 34 3.63 4.18 -28.97
C ALA A 34 3.82 2.87 -28.20
N ASN A 35 3.93 2.92 -26.89
CA ASN A 35 4.02 1.76 -25.99
C ASN A 35 2.66 1.30 -25.48
N GLU A 36 1.58 1.98 -25.84
CA GLU A 36 0.23 1.56 -25.47
C GLU A 36 -0.21 0.42 -26.41
N ILE A 37 -0.08 -0.81 -25.91
CA ILE A 37 -0.47 -2.04 -26.62
C ILE A 37 -1.58 -2.71 -25.82
N ILE A 38 -2.73 -2.89 -26.45
CA ILE A 38 -3.91 -3.52 -25.85
C ILE A 38 -4.45 -4.51 -26.88
N SER A 39 -4.55 -5.79 -26.49
CA SER A 39 -5.14 -6.85 -27.31
C SER A 39 -6.44 -7.41 -26.73
N LEU A 40 -6.87 -6.88 -25.60
CA LEU A 40 -8.16 -7.18 -24.98
C LEU A 40 -9.28 -6.36 -25.62
N ASP A 41 -10.51 -6.85 -25.55
CA ASP A 41 -11.66 -6.00 -25.88
C ASP A 41 -11.80 -4.82 -24.89
N SER A 42 -12.56 -3.81 -25.29
CA SER A 42 -12.68 -2.57 -24.51
C SER A 42 -13.28 -2.79 -23.13
N ILE A 43 -14.24 -3.68 -22.98
CA ILE A 43 -14.91 -3.98 -21.71
C ILE A 43 -13.91 -4.63 -20.76
N GLN A 44 -13.18 -5.63 -21.24
CA GLN A 44 -12.13 -6.29 -20.45
C GLN A 44 -11.04 -5.31 -20.02
N ALA A 45 -10.55 -4.49 -20.96
CA ALA A 45 -9.50 -3.52 -20.68
C ALA A 45 -9.94 -2.48 -19.63
N ASP A 46 -11.14 -1.95 -19.75
CA ASP A 46 -11.68 -0.93 -18.85
C ASP A 46 -11.98 -1.51 -17.45
N THR A 47 -12.49 -2.74 -17.39
CA THR A 47 -12.72 -3.43 -16.12
C THR A 47 -11.40 -3.68 -15.39
N LEU A 48 -10.37 -4.17 -16.09
CA LEU A 48 -9.05 -4.39 -15.48
C LEU A 48 -8.38 -3.08 -15.04
N ARG A 49 -8.55 -2.00 -15.82
CA ARG A 49 -8.09 -0.66 -15.42
C ARG A 49 -8.80 -0.15 -14.19
N SER A 50 -10.10 -0.43 -14.05
CA SER A 50 -10.90 -0.04 -12.88
C SER A 50 -10.39 -0.73 -11.61
N TYR A 51 -10.11 -2.04 -11.64
CA TYR A 51 -9.50 -2.71 -10.50
C TYR A 51 -8.14 -2.10 -10.13
N LEU A 52 -7.29 -1.85 -11.12
CA LEU A 52 -5.96 -1.27 -10.91
C LEU A 52 -6.03 0.17 -10.40
N GLY A 53 -6.93 0.98 -10.96
CA GLY A 53 -7.14 2.38 -10.57
C GLY A 53 -7.69 2.52 -9.15
N ASN A 54 -8.63 1.65 -8.80
CA ASN A 54 -9.18 1.61 -7.45
C ASN A 54 -8.15 1.06 -6.43
N GLY A 55 -7.29 0.14 -6.84
CA GLY A 55 -6.27 -0.45 -5.97
C GLY A 55 -6.87 -1.30 -4.84
N GLY A 56 -6.04 -1.63 -3.86
CA GLY A 56 -6.43 -2.40 -2.68
C GLY A 56 -6.42 -3.91 -2.90
N ARG A 57 -6.34 -4.67 -1.81
CA ARG A 57 -6.20 -6.14 -1.85
C ARG A 57 -7.41 -6.82 -2.50
N ARG A 58 -8.62 -6.37 -2.18
CA ARG A 58 -9.85 -6.94 -2.74
C ARG A 58 -9.93 -6.74 -4.24
N ASN A 59 -9.65 -5.53 -4.72
CA ASN A 59 -9.61 -5.24 -6.15
C ASN A 59 -8.55 -6.05 -6.88
N TYR A 60 -7.33 -6.19 -6.33
CA TYR A 60 -6.29 -7.00 -6.96
C TYR A 60 -6.64 -8.48 -7.01
N ARG A 61 -7.27 -9.03 -5.97
CA ARG A 61 -7.78 -10.41 -5.96
C ARG A 61 -8.87 -10.59 -7.02
N SER A 62 -9.84 -9.68 -7.05
CA SER A 62 -10.94 -9.72 -8.02
C SER A 62 -10.42 -9.54 -9.45
N MET A 63 -9.42 -8.69 -9.67
CA MET A 63 -8.73 -8.55 -10.97
C MET A 63 -8.12 -9.88 -11.43
N LEU A 64 -7.39 -10.56 -10.56
CA LEU A 64 -6.80 -11.87 -10.89
C LEU A 64 -7.87 -12.91 -11.18
N ASN A 65 -8.97 -12.92 -10.42
CA ASN A 65 -10.11 -13.77 -10.67
C ASN A 65 -10.82 -13.41 -11.99
N TYR A 66 -10.92 -12.11 -12.31
CA TYR A 66 -11.46 -11.64 -13.58
C TYR A 66 -10.66 -12.19 -14.77
N VAL A 67 -9.34 -12.10 -14.73
CA VAL A 67 -8.44 -12.67 -15.75
C VAL A 67 -8.67 -14.17 -15.88
N ARG A 68 -8.68 -14.89 -14.76
CA ARG A 68 -8.91 -16.36 -14.77
C ARG A 68 -10.28 -16.73 -15.33
N LYS A 69 -11.32 -15.95 -15.07
CA LYS A 69 -12.67 -16.23 -15.56
C LYS A 69 -12.82 -15.88 -17.05
N HIS A 70 -12.45 -14.65 -17.42
CA HIS A 70 -12.81 -14.10 -18.73
C HIS A 70 -11.73 -14.29 -19.79
N ILE A 71 -10.50 -14.59 -19.39
CA ILE A 71 -9.39 -14.84 -20.31
C ILE A 71 -9.03 -16.33 -20.31
N ASP A 72 -8.87 -16.93 -19.13
CA ASP A 72 -8.50 -18.35 -18.99
C ASP A 72 -9.70 -19.31 -19.02
N GLY A 73 -10.93 -18.81 -19.04
CA GLY A 73 -12.17 -19.61 -19.08
C GLY A 73 -12.44 -20.45 -17.84
N LYS A 74 -11.94 -20.04 -16.64
CA LYS A 74 -12.17 -20.77 -15.40
C LYS A 74 -13.53 -20.44 -14.78
N LEU A 75 -14.15 -21.43 -14.16
CA LEU A 75 -15.43 -21.26 -13.44
C LEU A 75 -15.18 -20.76 -12.01
N ILE A 76 -15.00 -19.44 -11.86
CA ILE A 76 -14.81 -18.79 -10.57
C ILE A 76 -15.70 -17.55 -10.46
N SER A 77 -16.04 -17.16 -9.23
CA SER A 77 -16.72 -15.92 -8.95
C SER A 77 -15.76 -14.75 -9.05
N VAL A 78 -16.27 -13.60 -9.46
CA VAL A 78 -15.54 -12.33 -9.56
C VAL A 78 -16.44 -11.26 -8.99
N ASP A 79 -15.90 -10.47 -8.07
CA ASP A 79 -16.58 -9.28 -7.56
C ASP A 79 -16.28 -8.11 -8.50
N GLU A 80 -17.23 -7.19 -8.66
CA GLU A 80 -17.05 -5.97 -9.45
C GLU A 80 -15.97 -5.05 -8.84
N PRO A 81 -15.33 -4.16 -9.64
CA PRO A 81 -14.40 -3.18 -9.11
C PRO A 81 -15.06 -2.26 -8.08
N GLU A 82 -14.55 -2.26 -6.87
CA GLU A 82 -15.05 -1.41 -5.78
C GLU A 82 -14.23 -0.12 -5.72
N ALA A 83 -14.93 1.03 -5.57
CA ALA A 83 -14.25 2.29 -5.28
C ALA A 83 -13.52 2.18 -3.93
N VAL A 84 -12.25 2.54 -3.92
CA VAL A 84 -11.49 2.58 -2.67
C VAL A 84 -11.91 3.81 -1.89
N THR A 85 -12.26 3.62 -0.62
CA THR A 85 -12.42 4.73 0.33
C THR A 85 -11.12 5.54 0.36
N GLU A 86 -11.19 6.86 0.22
CA GLU A 86 -10.01 7.72 0.27
C GLU A 86 -9.19 7.41 1.52
N ARG A 87 -7.97 6.95 1.30
CA ARG A 87 -7.02 6.66 2.37
C ARG A 87 -6.17 7.90 2.60
N SER A 88 -6.55 8.68 3.60
CA SER A 88 -5.81 9.88 3.97
C SER A 88 -4.41 9.55 4.50
N ASN A 89 -3.41 10.33 4.10
CA ASN A 89 -2.02 10.13 4.52
C ASN A 89 -1.77 10.45 6.00
N ASP A 90 -2.75 11.02 6.69
CA ASP A 90 -2.67 11.45 8.08
C ASP A 90 -3.37 10.49 9.07
N MET A 91 -3.91 9.37 8.57
CA MET A 91 -4.51 8.31 9.40
C MET A 91 -3.46 7.28 9.84
N ILE A 92 -3.80 6.56 10.91
CA ILE A 92 -3.08 5.37 11.34
C ILE A 92 -3.75 4.16 10.69
N TYR A 93 -2.98 3.21 10.17
CA TYR A 93 -3.50 2.03 9.47
C TYR A 93 -3.03 0.74 10.13
N HIS A 94 -3.90 -0.26 10.17
CA HIS A 94 -3.56 -1.57 10.70
C HIS A 94 -4.33 -2.66 9.97
N ALA A 95 -3.68 -3.80 9.72
CA ALA A 95 -4.39 -4.98 9.23
C ALA A 95 -5.43 -5.44 10.25
N ASP A 96 -6.62 -5.85 9.78
CA ASP A 96 -7.61 -6.45 10.68
C ASP A 96 -7.12 -7.86 11.08
N PRO A 97 -6.82 -8.13 12.36
CA PRO A 97 -6.38 -9.46 12.80
C PRO A 97 -7.40 -10.56 12.52
N LYS A 98 -8.69 -10.20 12.42
CA LYS A 98 -9.79 -11.14 12.12
C LYS A 98 -9.97 -11.38 10.63
N LYS A 99 -9.42 -10.46 9.80
CA LYS A 99 -9.54 -10.49 8.34
C LYS A 99 -8.21 -10.03 7.70
N PRO A 100 -7.13 -10.78 7.88
CA PRO A 100 -5.78 -10.35 7.44
C PRO A 100 -5.67 -10.19 5.92
N ASP A 101 -6.58 -10.79 5.16
CA ASP A 101 -6.63 -10.68 3.71
C ASP A 101 -7.50 -9.53 3.19
N ASP A 102 -8.22 -8.84 4.07
CA ASP A 102 -9.03 -7.67 3.72
C ASP A 102 -8.19 -6.39 3.75
N GLU A 103 -8.85 -5.28 3.42
CA GLU A 103 -8.24 -3.96 3.48
C GLU A 103 -7.84 -3.59 4.90
N GLU A 104 -6.76 -2.82 5.03
CA GLU A 104 -6.37 -2.26 6.30
C GLU A 104 -7.47 -1.37 6.89
N LEU A 105 -7.65 -1.44 8.19
CA LEU A 105 -8.47 -0.52 8.97
C LEU A 105 -7.77 0.83 9.08
N GLY A 106 -8.52 1.92 8.95
CA GLY A 106 -8.03 3.28 9.10
C GLY A 106 -8.57 3.95 10.35
N PHE A 107 -7.70 4.60 11.12
CA PHE A 107 -8.05 5.28 12.37
C PHE A 107 -7.72 6.76 12.30
N ASN A 108 -8.74 7.58 12.55
CA ASN A 108 -8.61 9.04 12.51
C ASN A 108 -8.02 9.63 13.82
N THR A 109 -7.98 8.87 14.88
CA THR A 109 -7.51 9.34 16.20
C THR A 109 -6.61 8.30 16.86
N ILE A 110 -5.62 8.76 17.61
CA ILE A 110 -4.77 7.91 18.45
C ILE A 110 -5.60 7.15 19.49
N ALA A 111 -6.60 7.79 20.09
CA ALA A 111 -7.48 7.16 21.07
C ALA A 111 -8.27 5.99 20.46
N GLY A 112 -8.84 6.17 19.26
CA GLY A 112 -9.55 5.10 18.55
C GLY A 112 -8.61 3.95 18.16
N TYR A 113 -7.38 4.27 17.75
CA TYR A 113 -6.38 3.26 17.46
C TYR A 113 -5.94 2.50 18.71
N ASN A 114 -5.70 3.20 19.83
CA ASN A 114 -5.34 2.55 21.09
C ASN A 114 -6.46 1.63 21.60
N ALA A 115 -7.73 2.01 21.44
CA ALA A 115 -8.85 1.13 21.78
C ALA A 115 -8.84 -0.16 20.94
N PHE A 116 -8.60 -0.03 19.62
CA PHE A 116 -8.42 -1.19 18.75
C PHE A 116 -7.26 -2.09 19.20
N LEU A 117 -6.09 -1.51 19.51
CA LEU A 117 -4.93 -2.28 19.99
C LEU A 117 -5.26 -3.00 21.31
N GLN A 118 -5.98 -2.33 22.23
CA GLN A 118 -6.40 -2.93 23.48
C GLN A 118 -7.37 -4.09 23.29
N GLU A 119 -8.37 -3.95 22.42
CA GLU A 119 -9.33 -5.00 22.09
C GLU A 119 -8.68 -6.25 21.48
N ASN A 120 -7.55 -6.06 20.78
CA ASN A 120 -6.79 -7.15 20.15
C ASN A 120 -5.58 -7.62 20.97
N GLY A 121 -5.39 -7.11 22.20
CA GLY A 121 -4.29 -7.52 23.07
C GLY A 121 -2.91 -7.03 22.63
N LEU A 122 -2.85 -6.02 21.75
CA LEU A 122 -1.63 -5.45 21.17
C LEU A 122 -1.13 -4.23 21.95
N LEU A 123 -1.96 -3.61 22.79
CA LEU A 123 -1.57 -2.49 23.65
C LEU A 123 -1.04 -3.01 24.99
N GLN A 124 0.26 -2.90 25.18
CA GLN A 124 0.93 -3.31 26.41
C GLN A 124 1.44 -2.07 27.16
N GLU A 125 1.20 -2.01 28.45
CA GLU A 125 1.67 -0.91 29.30
C GLU A 125 3.21 -0.98 29.42
N GLY A 126 3.88 0.18 29.24
CA GLY A 126 5.33 0.28 29.30
C GLY A 126 6.08 -0.29 28.08
N ALA A 127 5.39 -0.86 27.11
CA ALA A 127 6.02 -1.35 25.89
C ALA A 127 6.59 -0.22 25.03
N PRO A 128 7.73 -0.45 24.35
CA PRO A 128 8.25 0.51 23.37
C PRO A 128 7.22 0.79 22.28
N ARG A 129 7.07 2.06 21.90
CA ARG A 129 6.15 2.49 20.87
C ARG A 129 6.93 2.85 19.61
N ILE A 130 6.62 2.18 18.52
CA ILE A 130 7.33 2.33 17.24
C ILE A 130 6.39 2.96 16.21
N ILE A 131 6.81 4.08 15.63
CA ILE A 131 6.11 4.63 14.45
C ILE A 131 6.77 4.06 13.20
N ILE A 132 5.98 3.46 12.30
CA ILE A 132 6.41 3.10 10.96
C ILE A 132 5.78 4.08 9.98
N THR A 133 6.59 4.72 9.13
CA THR A 133 6.12 5.74 8.19
C THR A 133 6.72 5.55 6.80
N GLY A 134 6.17 6.29 5.81
CA GLY A 134 6.66 6.26 4.44
C GLY A 134 6.43 4.94 3.74
N MET A 135 5.39 4.22 4.13
CA MET A 135 5.10 2.88 3.64
C MET A 135 4.80 2.91 2.14
N MET A 136 5.73 2.37 1.36
CA MET A 136 5.50 2.01 -0.03
C MET A 136 5.07 0.53 -0.07
N GLY A 137 3.78 0.29 0.01
CA GLY A 137 3.20 -1.04 0.17
C GLY A 137 2.72 -1.28 1.61
N GLU A 138 2.44 -2.54 1.93
CA GLU A 138 1.92 -2.94 3.24
C GLU A 138 3.02 -3.66 4.02
N PRO A 139 3.64 -3.04 5.03
CA PRO A 139 4.65 -3.69 5.86
C PRO A 139 4.01 -4.59 6.94
N ALA A 140 2.91 -5.28 6.60
CA ALA A 140 2.14 -6.09 7.55
C ALA A 140 3.00 -7.12 8.29
N ASP A 141 3.97 -7.73 7.61
CA ASP A 141 4.87 -8.70 8.26
C ASP A 141 5.85 -8.03 9.23
N LEU A 142 6.33 -6.82 8.91
CA LEU A 142 7.18 -6.06 9.82
C LEU A 142 6.39 -5.61 11.05
N ILE A 143 5.18 -5.10 10.87
CA ILE A 143 4.29 -4.70 11.95
C ILE A 143 4.04 -5.87 12.88
N ARG A 144 3.56 -6.99 12.32
CA ARG A 144 3.29 -8.21 13.09
C ARG A 144 4.54 -8.68 13.86
N LYS A 145 5.72 -8.65 13.22
CA LYS A 145 6.96 -9.10 13.87
C LYS A 145 7.38 -8.18 15.02
N LEU A 146 7.20 -6.89 14.90
CA LEU A 146 7.44 -5.95 15.98
C LEU A 146 6.47 -6.16 17.16
N GLU A 147 5.19 -6.40 16.86
CA GLU A 147 4.18 -6.69 17.87
C GLU A 147 4.44 -8.02 18.59
N GLU A 148 4.81 -9.07 17.86
CA GLU A 148 5.21 -10.36 18.43
C GLU A 148 6.41 -10.23 19.39
N THR A 149 7.25 -9.22 19.20
CA THR A 149 8.41 -8.92 20.07
C THR A 149 8.09 -7.94 21.20
N GLY A 150 6.80 -7.64 21.41
CA GLY A 150 6.32 -6.84 22.54
C GLY A 150 6.37 -5.33 22.31
N ASN A 151 6.38 -4.87 21.07
CA ASN A 151 6.29 -3.45 20.77
C ASN A 151 4.83 -3.06 20.43
N VAL A 152 4.49 -1.79 20.69
CA VAL A 152 3.24 -1.17 20.22
C VAL A 152 3.58 -0.39 18.96
N VAL A 153 2.94 -0.73 17.82
CA VAL A 153 3.29 -0.18 16.51
C VAL A 153 2.22 0.80 16.05
N TYR A 154 2.65 1.95 15.50
CA TYR A 154 1.80 3.00 14.91
C TYR A 154 2.15 3.16 13.42
N PRO A 155 1.48 2.42 12.53
CA PRO A 155 1.73 2.51 11.10
C PRO A 155 1.05 3.75 10.51
N VAL A 156 1.84 4.65 9.90
CA VAL A 156 1.35 5.88 9.28
C VAL A 156 1.92 6.03 7.88
N ARG A 157 1.13 6.54 6.92
CA ARG A 157 1.61 6.68 5.55
C ARG A 157 2.57 7.85 5.38
N SER A 158 2.32 8.93 6.11
CA SER A 158 3.12 10.15 6.05
C SER A 158 3.36 10.68 7.46
N MET A 159 4.62 10.81 7.84
CA MET A 159 4.98 11.42 9.12
C MET A 159 4.53 12.88 9.18
N LYS A 160 4.63 13.62 8.06
CA LYS A 160 4.13 15.00 7.97
C LYS A 160 2.61 15.08 8.20
N GLY A 161 1.85 14.19 7.55
CA GLY A 161 0.40 14.13 7.73
C GLY A 161 0.03 13.76 9.16
N PHE A 162 0.72 12.78 9.74
CA PHE A 162 0.52 12.33 11.10
C PHE A 162 0.77 13.44 12.13
N ILE A 163 1.91 14.13 12.05
CA ILE A 163 2.23 15.26 12.93
C ILE A 163 1.24 16.41 12.75
N GLY A 164 0.80 16.68 11.51
CA GLY A 164 -0.18 17.73 11.22
C GLY A 164 -1.55 17.46 11.83
N ARG A 165 -1.95 16.20 11.99
CA ARG A 165 -3.23 15.80 12.59
C ARG A 165 -3.14 15.53 14.09
N HIS A 166 -2.04 14.93 14.54
CA HIS A 166 -1.88 14.41 15.90
C HIS A 166 -0.70 15.08 16.60
N GLN A 167 -0.80 15.18 17.90
CA GLN A 167 0.35 15.55 18.74
C GLN A 167 1.20 14.29 18.92
N ILE A 168 2.39 14.27 18.33
CA ILE A 168 3.29 13.11 18.38
C ILE A 168 3.66 12.72 19.82
N ASP A 169 3.70 13.71 20.72
CA ASP A 169 3.94 13.49 22.16
C ASP A 169 2.87 12.60 22.80
N SER A 170 1.66 12.55 22.24
CA SER A 170 0.60 11.64 22.69
C SER A 170 0.94 10.17 22.45
N VAL A 171 1.82 9.88 21.50
CA VAL A 171 2.35 8.51 21.25
C VAL A 171 3.57 8.27 22.09
N SER A 172 4.41 9.28 22.35
CA SER A 172 5.71 9.15 23.02
C SER A 172 6.55 8.03 22.39
N PRO A 173 6.91 8.15 21.09
CA PRO A 173 7.56 7.05 20.38
C PRO A 173 8.97 6.81 20.88
N SER A 174 9.33 5.54 21.03
CA SER A 174 10.68 5.08 21.35
C SER A 174 11.59 5.06 20.13
N ALA A 175 11.01 4.93 18.94
CA ALA A 175 11.73 4.97 17.66
C ALA A 175 10.79 5.25 16.49
N VAL A 176 11.37 5.69 15.37
CA VAL A 176 10.68 5.85 14.08
C VAL A 176 11.41 5.02 13.02
N ILE A 177 10.66 4.25 12.23
CA ILE A 177 11.16 3.53 11.07
C ILE A 177 10.59 4.18 9.82
N ASN A 178 11.45 4.74 8.96
CA ASN A 178 11.06 5.33 7.69
C ASN A 178 11.30 4.37 6.54
N MET A 179 10.22 3.88 5.93
CA MET A 179 10.23 2.97 4.79
C MET A 179 10.15 3.69 3.43
N ALA A 180 10.15 5.02 3.40
CA ALA A 180 10.12 5.76 2.15
C ALA A 180 11.49 5.77 1.47
N HIS A 181 11.49 5.75 0.15
CA HIS A 181 12.67 6.13 -0.62
C HIS A 181 12.93 7.64 -0.45
N GLY A 182 14.14 7.96 0.00
CA GLY A 182 14.56 9.34 0.19
C GLY A 182 14.60 9.83 1.64
N ARG A 183 14.99 11.07 1.81
CA ARG A 183 15.14 11.68 3.13
C ARG A 183 13.82 12.14 3.69
N MET A 184 13.64 11.93 4.96
CA MET A 184 12.59 12.59 5.74
C MET A 184 12.86 14.10 5.76
N GLY A 185 11.82 14.94 5.73
CA GLY A 185 11.98 16.40 5.75
C GLY A 185 12.77 16.87 6.98
N ASP A 186 13.65 17.87 6.78
CA ASP A 186 14.60 18.31 7.80
C ASP A 186 13.92 18.67 9.12
N TYR A 187 12.76 19.33 9.09
CA TYR A 187 12.02 19.70 10.31
C TYR A 187 11.55 18.49 11.15
N ILE A 188 11.31 17.33 10.51
CA ILE A 188 10.96 16.08 11.22
C ILE A 188 12.23 15.50 11.85
N VAL A 189 13.33 15.50 11.11
CA VAL A 189 14.63 15.02 11.61
C VAL A 189 15.09 15.88 12.79
N ASP A 190 14.98 17.20 12.70
CA ASP A 190 15.30 18.12 13.78
C ASP A 190 14.45 17.86 15.02
N TYR A 191 13.14 17.67 14.83
CA TYR A 191 12.23 17.31 15.92
C TYR A 191 12.65 16.00 16.62
N LEU A 192 12.84 14.94 15.83
CA LEU A 192 13.24 13.62 16.38
C LEU A 192 14.59 13.70 17.12
N THR A 193 15.53 14.49 16.57
CA THR A 193 16.83 14.73 17.19
C THR A 193 16.70 15.47 18.53
N GLN A 194 15.89 16.51 18.59
CA GLN A 194 15.64 17.28 19.82
C GLN A 194 14.97 16.42 20.91
N GLN A 195 14.10 15.51 20.50
CA GLN A 195 13.42 14.59 21.44
C GLN A 195 14.25 13.32 21.72
N ASN A 196 15.46 13.19 21.14
CA ASN A 196 16.32 12.00 21.26
C ASN A 196 15.60 10.71 20.82
N ILE A 197 14.79 10.79 19.75
CA ILE A 197 14.07 9.64 19.19
C ILE A 197 14.87 9.08 18.02
N PRO A 198 15.32 7.81 18.09
CA PRO A 198 16.06 7.16 17.00
C PRO A 198 15.23 7.07 15.72
N LEU A 199 15.87 7.40 14.57
CA LEU A 199 15.31 7.25 13.24
C LEU A 199 16.06 6.17 12.47
N PHE A 200 15.34 5.14 12.03
CA PHE A 200 15.85 4.07 11.17
C PHE A 200 15.34 4.24 9.75
N THR A 201 16.24 4.20 8.78
CA THR A 201 15.94 4.26 7.34
C THR A 201 16.57 3.04 6.66
N PRO A 202 15.86 1.90 6.62
CA PRO A 202 16.44 0.64 6.14
C PRO A 202 16.58 0.55 4.62
N LEU A 203 16.08 1.53 3.83
CA LEU A 203 16.10 1.55 2.36
C LEU A 203 17.07 2.59 1.82
#